data_19970a5647cf8ab86399c24b5d38de34
#
_entry.id   19970a5647cf8ab86399c24b5d38de34
#
_cell.length_a   1.000
_cell.length_b   1.000
_cell.length_c   1.000
_cell.angle_alpha   90.00
_cell.angle_beta   90.00
_cell.angle_gamma   90.00
#
_symmetry.space_group_name_H-M   'P 1'
#
loop_
_entity.id
_entity.type
_entity.pdbx_description
1 polymer ?
#
loop_
_entity_poly.entity_id
_entity_poly.type
_entity_poly.pdbx_seq_one_letter_code
_entity_poly.pdbx_strand_id
1 'polypeptide(L)'
;MKLLVRLLLIAVIAPLSQAQTSVSPAPANPVPAAQSLPDPGGLLSRIQQEALGLSADLGKLRIDKWKIDSSNKSQATDNVESIQRNITNALPGLISAVRSAPESLGANFKLYRNINALYDVLANLAESAGAFGKREEYEVIAPHVAAIDDDRRAYGDLLAQMTASADSRITAYQQAAAQAAAAAAAQPPKKIIVDDTEPTSPSKKKSRKKSATSSANKKPASSNAATSNSASQPK
;
A
#
# COMPACT_ATOMS: atom_id res chain seq x y z
N MET A 1 -32.44 54.81 -15.48
CA MET A 1 -32.75 54.94 -16.91
C MET A 1 -32.89 53.56 -17.49
N LYS A 2 -34.17 53.16 -17.72
CA LYS A 2 -34.80 52.70 -18.98
C LYS A 2 -34.17 51.40 -19.52
N LEU A 3 -34.83 50.26 -19.26
CA LEU A 3 -35.85 49.60 -20.10
C LEU A 3 -35.32 49.11 -21.43
N LEU A 4 -35.34 47.79 -21.65
CA LEU A 4 -36.20 47.23 -22.70
C LEU A 4 -36.27 45.70 -22.62
N VAL A 5 -37.48 45.26 -22.31
CA VAL A 5 -38.08 43.95 -22.51
C VAL A 5 -38.12 43.62 -24.01
N ARG A 6 -37.72 42.42 -24.41
CA ARG A 6 -38.23 41.81 -25.66
C ARG A 6 -38.62 40.36 -25.40
N LEU A 7 -39.89 40.24 -25.26
CA LEU A 7 -40.69 39.04 -25.39
C LEU A 7 -40.67 38.60 -26.86
N LEU A 8 -40.29 37.36 -27.15
CA LEU A 8 -40.54 36.75 -28.44
C LEU A 8 -41.13 35.34 -28.25
N LEU A 9 -42.39 35.31 -28.51
CA LEU A 9 -43.29 34.17 -28.54
C LEU A 9 -43.11 33.47 -29.90
N ILE A 10 -42.70 32.23 -29.96
CA ILE A 10 -42.79 31.42 -31.18
C ILE A 10 -43.38 30.05 -30.87
N ALA A 11 -44.34 29.73 -31.69
CA ALA A 11 -45.37 28.73 -31.67
C ALA A 11 -44.88 27.26 -31.61
N VAL A 12 -45.74 26.48 -30.99
CA VAL A 12 -45.88 25.03 -30.96
C VAL A 12 -46.07 24.45 -32.37
N ILE A 13 -45.22 23.50 -32.73
CA ILE A 13 -45.57 22.46 -33.72
C ILE A 13 -45.08 21.14 -33.15
N ALA A 14 -46.00 20.29 -32.72
CA ALA A 14 -45.75 18.91 -32.36
C ALA A 14 -45.82 18.04 -33.65
N PRO A 15 -44.86 17.12 -33.83
CA PRO A 15 -45.13 15.90 -34.57
C PRO A 15 -45.24 14.72 -33.62
N LEU A 16 -46.35 14.01 -33.70
CA LEU A 16 -46.49 12.65 -33.23
C LEU A 16 -45.41 11.80 -33.89
N SER A 17 -44.50 11.26 -33.10
CA SER A 17 -43.59 10.20 -33.54
C SER A 17 -43.70 8.99 -32.65
N GLN A 18 -43.92 7.91 -33.34
CA GLN A 18 -44.20 6.56 -32.91
C GLN A 18 -43.25 6.02 -31.84
N ALA A 19 -43.85 5.36 -30.85
CA ALA A 19 -43.12 4.58 -29.86
C ALA A 19 -42.42 3.39 -30.53
N GLN A 20 -41.11 3.51 -30.74
CA GLN A 20 -40.24 2.37 -30.91
C GLN A 20 -39.70 2.02 -29.50
N THR A 21 -40.20 0.93 -28.95
CA THR A 21 -39.63 0.29 -27.78
C THR A 21 -38.28 -0.32 -28.15
N SER A 22 -37.25 0.50 -28.23
CA SER A 22 -35.87 0.05 -28.18
C SER A 22 -35.59 -0.37 -26.74
N VAL A 23 -35.40 -1.67 -26.52
CA VAL A 23 -34.84 -2.23 -25.31
C VAL A 23 -33.43 -1.63 -25.19
N SER A 24 -33.34 -0.57 -24.38
CA SER A 24 -32.05 0.02 -24.01
C SER A 24 -31.28 -1.01 -23.21
N PRO A 25 -30.06 -1.38 -23.58
CA PRO A 25 -29.21 -2.18 -22.68
C PRO A 25 -29.06 -1.39 -21.39
N ALA A 26 -29.26 -2.07 -20.26
CA ALA A 26 -29.06 -1.51 -18.92
C ALA A 26 -27.75 -0.73 -18.89
N PRO A 27 -27.70 0.48 -18.32
CA PRO A 27 -26.49 1.22 -18.21
C PRO A 27 -25.52 0.37 -17.37
N ALA A 28 -24.38 0.00 -17.98
CA ALA A 28 -23.26 -0.54 -17.24
C ALA A 28 -22.94 0.51 -16.15
N ASN A 29 -23.09 0.13 -14.88
CA ASN A 29 -22.70 0.98 -13.77
C ASN A 29 -21.28 1.47 -14.06
N PRO A 30 -21.03 2.79 -14.04
CA PRO A 30 -19.68 3.29 -14.19
C PRO A 30 -18.86 2.69 -13.05
N VAL A 31 -17.88 1.87 -13.41
CA VAL A 31 -16.82 1.46 -12.47
C VAL A 31 -16.28 2.77 -11.90
N PRO A 32 -16.28 2.97 -10.56
CA PRO A 32 -15.76 4.19 -9.98
C PRO A 32 -14.37 4.42 -10.56
N ALA A 33 -14.16 5.57 -11.19
CA ALA A 33 -12.85 5.94 -11.72
C ALA A 33 -11.86 5.74 -10.59
N ALA A 34 -10.89 4.87 -10.79
CA ALA A 34 -9.83 4.62 -9.82
C ALA A 34 -9.20 5.99 -9.53
N GLN A 35 -9.44 6.50 -8.32
CA GLN A 35 -8.80 7.72 -7.87
C GLN A 35 -7.31 7.44 -7.96
N SER A 36 -6.61 8.15 -8.84
CA SER A 36 -5.16 8.03 -8.99
C SER A 36 -4.54 8.39 -7.65
N LEU A 37 -3.81 7.45 -7.06
CA LEU A 37 -3.05 7.68 -5.84
C LEU A 37 -2.03 8.80 -6.12
N PRO A 38 -1.74 9.67 -5.14
CA PRO A 38 -0.68 10.65 -5.26
C PRO A 38 0.63 9.95 -5.67
N ASP A 39 1.32 10.49 -6.66
CA ASP A 39 2.63 9.96 -7.06
C ASP A 39 3.67 10.21 -5.96
N PRO A 40 4.19 9.18 -5.30
CA PRO A 40 5.22 9.36 -4.28
C PRO A 40 6.59 9.75 -4.86
N GLY A 41 6.76 9.74 -6.19
CA GLY A 41 8.07 9.88 -6.84
C GLY A 41 8.79 11.18 -6.51
N GLY A 42 8.07 12.29 -6.53
CA GLY A 42 8.62 13.62 -6.17
C GLY A 42 9.04 13.67 -4.69
N LEU A 43 8.21 13.14 -3.79
CA LEU A 43 8.51 13.08 -2.37
C LEU A 43 9.72 12.21 -2.08
N LEU A 44 9.82 11.04 -2.71
CA LEU A 44 10.99 10.14 -2.57
C LEU A 44 12.29 10.79 -3.03
N SER A 45 12.23 11.57 -4.12
CA SER A 45 13.41 12.26 -4.63
C SER A 45 13.86 13.38 -3.68
N ARG A 46 12.92 14.11 -3.09
CA ARG A 46 13.21 15.15 -2.09
C ARG A 46 13.83 14.54 -0.83
N ILE A 47 13.25 13.47 -0.28
CA ILE A 47 13.81 12.75 0.87
C ILE A 47 15.24 12.28 0.58
N GLN A 48 15.51 11.77 -0.62
CA GLN A 48 16.83 11.29 -0.99
C GLN A 48 17.85 12.44 -1.08
N GLN A 49 17.46 13.57 -1.66
CA GLN A 49 18.33 14.75 -1.73
C GLN A 49 18.62 15.32 -0.35
N GLU A 50 17.59 15.42 0.50
CA GLU A 50 17.71 15.89 1.87
C GLU A 50 18.67 15.01 2.68
N ALA A 51 18.53 13.69 2.56
CA ALA A 51 19.42 12.74 3.23
C ALA A 51 20.89 12.91 2.81
N LEU A 52 21.17 13.16 1.53
CA LEU A 52 22.52 13.41 1.05
C LEU A 52 23.10 14.72 1.60
N GLY A 53 22.30 15.81 1.61
CA GLY A 53 22.68 17.07 2.23
C GLY A 53 22.99 16.93 3.72
N LEU A 54 22.08 16.29 4.45
CA LEU A 54 22.24 15.99 5.87
C LEU A 54 23.52 15.20 6.13
N SER A 55 23.81 14.14 5.37
CA SER A 55 25.01 13.33 5.54
C SER A 55 26.30 14.15 5.41
N ALA A 56 26.33 15.10 4.47
CA ALA A 56 27.47 16.01 4.29
C ALA A 56 27.61 16.99 5.47
N ASP A 57 26.50 17.48 5.98
CA ASP A 57 26.47 18.47 7.05
C ASP A 57 26.75 17.90 8.42
N LEU A 58 26.36 16.65 8.68
CA LEU A 58 26.74 15.91 9.89
C LEU A 58 28.27 15.82 10.07
N GLY A 59 29.02 15.73 8.99
CA GLY A 59 30.49 15.72 9.03
C GLY A 59 31.12 17.05 9.50
N LYS A 60 30.36 18.13 9.56
CA LYS A 60 30.83 19.45 10.02
C LYS A 60 30.69 19.63 11.54
N LEU A 61 29.95 18.75 12.22
CA LEU A 61 29.77 18.83 13.66
C LEU A 61 31.08 18.49 14.38
N ARG A 62 31.43 19.31 15.35
CA ARG A 62 32.64 19.15 16.19
C ARG A 62 32.28 18.75 17.60
N ILE A 63 31.62 17.59 17.73
CA ILE A 63 31.09 17.04 19.00
C ILE A 63 32.21 16.94 20.05
N ASP A 64 33.47 16.70 19.64
CA ASP A 64 34.64 16.69 20.50
C ASP A 64 34.85 18.01 21.26
N LYS A 65 34.37 19.14 20.68
CA LYS A 65 34.48 20.49 21.25
C LYS A 65 33.28 20.92 22.10
N TRP A 66 32.20 20.13 22.08
CA TRP A 66 31.00 20.46 22.86
C TRP A 66 31.30 20.50 24.35
N LYS A 67 30.63 21.42 25.08
CA LYS A 67 30.84 21.61 26.52
C LYS A 67 29.93 20.70 27.35
N ILE A 68 30.05 19.41 27.13
CA ILE A 68 29.32 18.35 27.82
C ILE A 68 30.27 17.27 28.32
N ASP A 69 29.79 16.41 29.20
CA ASP A 69 30.55 15.25 29.67
C ASP A 69 30.79 14.22 28.57
N SER A 70 31.69 13.27 28.83
CA SER A 70 32.13 12.27 27.85
C SER A 70 30.99 11.32 27.43
N SER A 71 30.06 11.01 28.34
CA SER A 71 28.93 10.12 28.03
C SER A 71 27.98 10.77 27.00
N ASN A 72 27.64 12.03 27.20
CA ASN A 72 26.79 12.78 26.28
C ASN A 72 27.50 13.04 24.92
N LYS A 73 28.84 13.21 24.91
CA LYS A 73 29.61 13.26 23.65
C LYS A 73 29.54 11.95 22.90
N SER A 74 29.70 10.83 23.59
CA SER A 74 29.57 9.51 22.99
C SER A 74 28.17 9.34 22.39
N GLN A 75 27.14 9.66 23.15
CA GLN A 75 25.75 9.57 22.67
C GLN A 75 25.50 10.43 21.41
N ALA A 76 26.00 11.66 21.39
CA ALA A 76 25.87 12.52 20.21
C ALA A 76 26.64 11.94 19.00
N THR A 77 27.80 11.37 19.22
CA THR A 77 28.60 10.68 18.18
C THR A 77 27.85 9.45 17.65
N ASP A 78 27.32 8.63 18.55
CA ASP A 78 26.52 7.44 18.20
C ASP A 78 25.26 7.82 17.39
N ASN A 79 24.62 8.95 17.72
CA ASN A 79 23.50 9.49 16.97
C ASN A 79 23.91 9.86 15.54
N VAL A 80 25.02 10.58 15.36
CA VAL A 80 25.57 10.91 14.04
C VAL A 80 25.83 9.65 13.23
N GLU A 81 26.53 8.69 13.79
CA GLU A 81 26.82 7.42 13.12
C GLU A 81 25.56 6.64 12.78
N SER A 82 24.55 6.66 13.66
CA SER A 82 23.26 6.01 13.42
C SER A 82 22.52 6.64 12.25
N ILE A 83 22.47 7.98 12.18
CA ILE A 83 21.91 8.72 11.06
C ILE A 83 22.65 8.39 9.78
N GLN A 84 23.97 8.44 9.77
CA GLN A 84 24.79 8.14 8.59
C GLN A 84 24.60 6.70 8.11
N ARG A 85 24.56 5.73 9.01
CA ARG A 85 24.27 4.32 8.68
C ARG A 85 22.85 4.17 8.09
N ASN A 86 21.88 4.88 8.62
CA ASN A 86 20.51 4.88 8.09
C ASN A 86 20.49 5.40 6.65
N ILE A 87 21.06 6.57 6.41
CA ILE A 87 21.10 7.23 5.10
C ILE A 87 21.82 6.38 4.05
N THR A 88 22.93 5.73 4.46
CA THR A 88 23.78 4.98 3.53
C THR A 88 23.22 3.58 3.24
N ASN A 89 22.67 2.90 4.24
CA ASN A 89 22.35 1.49 4.12
C ASN A 89 20.85 1.21 4.11
N ALA A 90 20.06 1.82 5.00
CA ALA A 90 18.66 1.46 5.17
C ALA A 90 17.74 2.24 4.20
N LEU A 91 17.88 3.55 4.17
CA LEU A 91 17.00 4.45 3.41
C LEU A 91 16.97 4.15 1.89
N PRO A 92 18.11 3.91 1.19
CA PRO A 92 18.09 3.62 -0.23
C PRO A 92 17.30 2.36 -0.58
N GLY A 93 17.42 1.31 0.23
CA GLY A 93 16.68 0.06 0.05
C GLY A 93 15.18 0.26 0.24
N LEU A 94 14.76 1.05 1.23
CA LEU A 94 13.36 1.38 1.47
C LEU A 94 12.76 2.21 0.35
N ILE A 95 13.49 3.23 -0.15
CA ILE A 95 13.08 4.04 -1.30
C ILE A 95 12.94 3.16 -2.56
N SER A 96 13.90 2.26 -2.80
CA SER A 96 13.83 1.32 -3.91
C SER A 96 12.62 0.39 -3.83
N ALA A 97 12.31 -0.11 -2.63
CA ALA A 97 11.12 -0.95 -2.41
C ALA A 97 9.82 -0.21 -2.72
N VAL A 98 9.71 1.06 -2.32
CA VAL A 98 8.53 1.88 -2.65
C VAL A 98 8.46 2.17 -4.15
N ARG A 99 9.58 2.51 -4.80
CA ARG A 99 9.61 2.72 -6.26
C ARG A 99 9.20 1.47 -7.04
N SER A 100 9.56 0.29 -6.56
CA SER A 100 9.21 -1.00 -7.18
C SER A 100 7.74 -1.39 -6.98
N ALA A 101 7.13 -0.93 -5.89
CA ALA A 101 5.75 -1.24 -5.54
C ALA A 101 5.06 -0.03 -4.88
N PRO A 102 4.77 1.03 -5.66
CA PRO A 102 4.28 2.31 -5.12
C PRO A 102 2.93 2.19 -4.41
N GLU A 103 2.08 1.24 -4.80
CA GLU A 103 0.79 0.99 -4.15
C GLU A 103 0.88 0.08 -2.90
N SER A 104 2.06 -0.44 -2.57
CA SER A 104 2.24 -1.31 -1.41
C SER A 104 2.19 -0.51 -0.12
N LEU A 105 1.09 -0.58 0.62
CA LEU A 105 0.97 0.03 1.95
C LEU A 105 2.10 -0.43 2.88
N GLY A 106 2.48 -1.72 2.79
CA GLY A 106 3.55 -2.26 3.62
C GLY A 106 4.93 -1.65 3.33
N ALA A 107 5.28 -1.44 2.05
CA ALA A 107 6.53 -0.81 1.64
C ALA A 107 6.54 0.66 2.08
N ASN A 108 5.47 1.38 1.80
CA ASN A 108 5.32 2.79 2.17
C ASN A 108 5.36 2.97 3.70
N PHE A 109 4.70 2.12 4.47
CA PHE A 109 4.72 2.20 5.93
C PHE A 109 6.10 1.93 6.52
N LYS A 110 6.89 1.01 5.94
CA LYS A 110 8.27 0.79 6.38
C LYS A 110 9.13 2.02 6.17
N LEU A 111 9.02 2.68 5.02
CA LEU A 111 9.74 3.92 4.75
C LEU A 111 9.29 5.04 5.71
N TYR A 112 7.99 5.22 5.90
CA TYR A 112 7.46 6.19 6.87
C TYR A 112 8.04 6.00 8.27
N ARG A 113 8.06 4.76 8.76
CA ARG A 113 8.65 4.46 10.07
C ARG A 113 10.14 4.79 10.13
N ASN A 114 10.86 4.56 9.04
CA ASN A 114 12.27 4.89 8.98
C ASN A 114 12.51 6.41 9.02
N ILE A 115 11.70 7.19 8.28
CA ILE A 115 11.78 8.66 8.30
C ILE A 115 11.45 9.20 9.71
N ASN A 116 10.44 8.63 10.41
CA ASN A 116 10.15 9.02 11.78
C ASN A 116 11.34 8.77 12.72
N ALA A 117 11.94 7.57 12.65
CA ALA A 117 13.10 7.25 13.48
C ALA A 117 14.31 8.15 13.17
N LEU A 118 14.51 8.48 11.89
CA LEU A 118 15.54 9.42 11.46
C LEU A 118 15.30 10.82 12.04
N TYR A 119 14.05 11.31 11.95
CA TYR A 119 13.64 12.59 12.54
C TYR A 119 13.92 12.64 14.05
N ASP A 120 13.49 11.63 14.79
CA ASP A 120 13.65 11.59 16.25
C ASP A 120 15.12 11.70 16.67
N VAL A 121 16.01 10.95 16.01
CA VAL A 121 17.44 10.99 16.33
C VAL A 121 18.05 12.32 15.90
N LEU A 122 17.66 12.86 14.76
CA LEU A 122 18.16 14.14 14.25
C LEU A 122 17.70 15.32 15.13
N ALA A 123 16.45 15.33 15.56
CA ALA A 123 15.93 16.35 16.46
C ALA A 123 16.69 16.39 17.79
N ASN A 124 16.93 15.22 18.39
CA ASN A 124 17.75 15.12 19.61
C ASN A 124 19.19 15.61 19.40
N LEU A 125 19.78 15.31 18.23
CA LEU A 125 21.11 15.81 17.89
C LEU A 125 21.13 17.33 17.72
N ALA A 126 20.11 17.91 17.07
CA ALA A 126 20.00 19.35 16.90
C ALA A 126 19.80 20.08 18.23
N GLU A 127 18.97 19.54 19.13
CA GLU A 127 18.84 20.06 20.50
C GLU A 127 20.18 20.06 21.23
N SER A 128 20.93 18.98 21.13
CA SER A 128 22.25 18.86 21.74
C SER A 128 23.25 19.85 21.13
N ALA A 129 23.22 20.04 19.80
CA ALA A 129 24.05 21.02 19.12
C ALA A 129 23.71 22.44 19.54
N GLY A 130 22.42 22.76 19.70
CA GLY A 130 21.95 24.07 20.14
C GLY A 130 22.31 24.40 21.59
N ALA A 131 22.26 23.37 22.46
CA ALA A 131 22.57 23.54 23.89
C ALA A 131 24.08 23.59 24.19
N PHE A 132 24.90 22.86 23.47
CA PHE A 132 26.27 22.55 23.85
C PHE A 132 27.31 22.82 22.75
N GLY A 133 26.87 22.87 21.50
CA GLY A 133 27.71 23.15 20.36
C GLY A 133 27.91 24.63 20.11
N LYS A 134 28.50 24.97 18.99
CA LYS A 134 28.52 26.33 18.51
C LYS A 134 27.21 26.62 17.76
N ARG A 135 26.81 27.90 17.74
CA ARG A 135 25.63 28.35 17.04
C ARG A 135 25.59 27.91 15.56
N GLU A 136 26.75 28.00 14.90
CA GLU A 136 26.89 27.60 13.51
C GLU A 136 26.63 26.12 13.28
N GLU A 137 26.94 25.25 14.27
CA GLU A 137 26.68 23.81 14.18
C GLU A 137 25.17 23.51 14.28
N TYR A 138 24.44 24.23 15.12
CA TYR A 138 22.98 24.17 15.16
C TYR A 138 22.36 24.70 13.87
N GLU A 139 22.83 25.87 13.38
CA GLU A 139 22.30 26.51 12.16
C GLU A 139 22.51 25.62 10.92
N VAL A 140 23.49 24.75 10.91
CA VAL A 140 23.71 23.76 9.83
C VAL A 140 22.71 22.60 9.91
N ILE A 141 22.31 22.17 11.12
CA ILE A 141 21.45 20.98 11.29
C ILE A 141 19.96 21.34 11.36
N ALA A 142 19.60 22.48 11.91
CA ALA A 142 18.19 22.87 12.10
C ALA A 142 17.35 22.89 10.81
N PRO A 143 17.86 23.33 9.64
CA PRO A 143 17.10 23.24 8.38
C PRO A 143 16.77 21.81 7.98
N HIS A 144 17.68 20.86 8.22
CA HIS A 144 17.46 19.44 7.94
C HIS A 144 16.37 18.83 8.83
N VAL A 145 16.32 19.24 10.11
CA VAL A 145 15.22 18.82 11.01
C VAL A 145 13.89 19.27 10.45
N ALA A 146 13.79 20.54 10.03
CA ALA A 146 12.56 21.10 9.45
C ALA A 146 12.17 20.40 8.15
N ALA A 147 13.12 20.15 7.25
CA ALA A 147 12.88 19.52 5.98
C ALA A 147 12.41 18.05 6.14
N ILE A 148 13.06 17.29 7.05
CA ILE A 148 12.66 15.91 7.34
C ILE A 148 11.29 15.86 8.05
N ASP A 149 10.97 16.84 8.91
CA ASP A 149 9.64 16.93 9.51
C ASP A 149 8.54 17.20 8.48
N ASP A 150 8.79 18.09 7.52
CA ASP A 150 7.87 18.33 6.41
C ASP A 150 7.69 17.09 5.53
N ASP A 151 8.79 16.39 5.21
CA ASP A 151 8.74 15.13 4.47
C ASP A 151 7.98 14.04 5.22
N ARG A 152 8.19 13.93 6.53
CA ARG A 152 7.49 13.00 7.41
C ARG A 152 5.98 13.24 7.41
N ARG A 153 5.56 14.51 7.52
CA ARG A 153 4.14 14.89 7.48
C ARG A 153 3.54 14.59 6.12
N ALA A 154 4.19 15.03 5.04
CA ALA A 154 3.72 14.77 3.68
C ALA A 154 3.59 13.26 3.40
N TYR A 155 4.53 12.46 3.92
CA TYR A 155 4.46 10.99 3.79
C TYR A 155 3.33 10.38 4.62
N GLY A 156 3.06 10.92 5.79
CA GLY A 156 1.91 10.54 6.62
C GLY A 156 0.58 10.79 5.90
N ASP A 157 0.45 11.95 5.27
CA ASP A 157 -0.73 12.31 4.47
C ASP A 157 -0.90 11.38 3.26
N LEU A 158 0.19 11.05 2.57
CA LEU A 158 0.19 10.07 1.50
C LEU A 158 -0.33 8.70 1.97
N LEU A 159 0.16 8.21 3.11
CA LEU A 159 -0.29 6.94 3.68
C LEU A 159 -1.78 6.97 4.05
N ALA A 160 -2.26 8.07 4.62
CA ALA A 160 -3.68 8.23 4.94
C ALA A 160 -4.54 8.14 3.67
N GLN A 161 -4.15 8.81 2.59
CA GLN A 161 -4.84 8.76 1.30
C GLN A 161 -4.80 7.36 0.69
N MET A 162 -3.65 6.67 0.73
CA MET A 162 -3.52 5.29 0.26
C MET A 162 -4.46 4.34 1.03
N THR A 163 -4.55 4.50 2.35
CA THR A 163 -5.44 3.70 3.19
C THR A 163 -6.90 3.94 2.85
N ALA A 164 -7.33 5.20 2.74
CA ALA A 164 -8.69 5.54 2.34
C ALA A 164 -9.06 4.99 0.96
N SER A 165 -8.12 5.03 0.01
CA SER A 165 -8.31 4.46 -1.33
C SER A 165 -8.44 2.93 -1.28
N ALA A 166 -7.65 2.26 -0.45
CA ALA A 166 -7.74 0.81 -0.26
C ALA A 166 -9.09 0.41 0.35
N ASP A 167 -9.56 1.11 1.37
CA ASP A 167 -10.87 0.88 2.01
C ASP A 167 -12.02 1.09 1.02
N SER A 168 -11.96 2.13 0.21
CA SER A 168 -12.95 2.40 -0.83
C SER A 168 -13.02 1.27 -1.85
N ARG A 169 -11.88 0.74 -2.28
CA ARG A 169 -11.81 -0.41 -3.20
C ARG A 169 -12.41 -1.66 -2.57
N ILE A 170 -12.07 -1.96 -1.33
CA ILE A 170 -12.62 -3.12 -0.60
C ILE A 170 -14.15 -3.02 -0.53
N THR A 171 -14.67 -1.85 -0.16
CA THR A 171 -16.11 -1.61 -0.09
C THR A 171 -16.79 -1.81 -1.45
N ALA A 172 -16.18 -1.29 -2.52
CA ALA A 172 -16.71 -1.47 -3.89
C ALA A 172 -16.73 -2.94 -4.31
N TYR A 173 -15.68 -3.70 -4.02
CA TYR A 173 -15.65 -5.13 -4.29
C TYR A 173 -16.71 -5.92 -3.50
N GLN A 174 -16.93 -5.59 -2.24
CA GLN A 174 -17.97 -6.22 -1.42
C GLN A 174 -19.38 -5.94 -1.97
N GLN A 175 -19.64 -4.70 -2.38
CA GLN A 175 -20.92 -4.32 -3.01
C GLN A 175 -21.12 -5.03 -4.34
N ALA A 176 -20.10 -5.07 -5.19
CA ALA A 176 -20.18 -5.78 -6.47
C ALA A 176 -20.41 -7.29 -6.28
N ALA A 177 -19.75 -7.90 -5.33
CA ALA A 177 -19.96 -9.31 -4.98
C ALA A 177 -21.38 -9.58 -4.48
N ALA A 178 -21.92 -8.72 -3.62
CA ALA A 178 -23.30 -8.82 -3.12
C ALA A 178 -24.31 -8.67 -4.26
N GLN A 179 -24.11 -7.72 -5.16
CA GLN A 179 -24.99 -7.53 -6.34
C GLN A 179 -24.93 -8.75 -7.27
N ALA A 180 -23.75 -9.29 -7.53
CA ALA A 180 -23.57 -10.49 -8.34
C ALA A 180 -24.27 -11.71 -7.73
N ALA A 181 -24.17 -11.88 -6.41
CA ALA A 181 -24.85 -12.95 -5.68
C ALA A 181 -26.39 -12.81 -5.75
N ALA A 182 -26.90 -11.59 -5.58
CA ALA A 182 -28.33 -11.30 -5.70
C ALA A 182 -28.85 -11.56 -7.13
N ALA A 183 -28.10 -11.14 -8.14
CA ALA A 183 -28.44 -11.40 -9.55
C ALA A 183 -28.43 -12.91 -9.87
N ALA A 184 -27.48 -13.66 -9.34
CA ALA A 184 -27.43 -15.11 -9.51
C ALA A 184 -28.63 -15.81 -8.83
N ALA A 185 -29.01 -15.35 -7.64
CA ALA A 185 -30.17 -15.89 -6.90
C ALA A 185 -31.51 -15.55 -7.60
N ALA A 186 -31.58 -14.44 -8.33
CA ALA A 186 -32.78 -14.05 -9.08
C ALA A 186 -32.96 -14.80 -10.41
N GLN A 187 -31.94 -15.53 -10.88
CA GLN A 187 -32.08 -16.35 -12.10
C GLN A 187 -32.89 -17.60 -11.81
N PRO A 188 -33.95 -17.90 -12.59
CA PRO A 188 -34.71 -19.11 -12.44
C PRO A 188 -33.78 -20.34 -12.67
N PRO A 189 -33.97 -21.42 -11.93
CA PRO A 189 -33.14 -22.61 -12.08
C PRO A 189 -33.21 -23.08 -13.55
N LYS A 190 -32.06 -23.29 -14.18
CA LYS A 190 -31.98 -23.88 -15.52
C LYS A 190 -32.73 -25.19 -15.50
N LYS A 191 -33.88 -25.27 -16.18
CA LYS A 191 -34.55 -26.53 -16.41
C LYS A 191 -33.60 -27.43 -17.19
N ILE A 192 -33.07 -28.42 -16.52
CA ILE A 192 -32.41 -29.53 -17.18
C ILE A 192 -33.55 -30.34 -17.79
N ILE A 193 -33.79 -30.21 -19.10
CA ILE A 193 -34.65 -31.11 -19.84
C ILE A 193 -33.87 -32.42 -19.91
N VAL A 194 -34.20 -33.33 -19.04
CA VAL A 194 -33.76 -34.72 -19.18
C VAL A 194 -34.64 -35.26 -20.31
N ASP A 195 -34.03 -35.45 -21.48
CA ASP A 195 -34.66 -36.10 -22.60
C ASP A 195 -34.69 -37.61 -22.32
N ASP A 196 -35.76 -38.08 -21.72
CA ASP A 196 -36.01 -39.50 -21.43
C ASP A 196 -36.39 -40.29 -22.71
N THR A 197 -35.96 -39.84 -23.85
CA THR A 197 -36.15 -40.60 -25.08
C THR A 197 -34.98 -41.60 -25.27
N GLU A 198 -34.89 -42.61 -24.40
CA GLU A 198 -34.11 -43.81 -24.68
C GLU A 198 -34.92 -44.70 -25.61
N PRO A 199 -34.42 -45.04 -26.78
CA PRO A 199 -35.01 -46.11 -27.58
C PRO A 199 -34.61 -47.45 -26.93
N THR A 200 -35.59 -48.15 -26.42
CA THR A 200 -35.45 -49.52 -26.01
C THR A 200 -34.90 -50.39 -27.12
N SER A 201 -33.72 -50.93 -26.97
CA SER A 201 -33.18 -52.01 -27.78
C SER A 201 -32.72 -53.15 -26.89
N PRO A 202 -33.01 -54.40 -27.25
CA PRO A 202 -33.01 -55.51 -26.31
C PRO A 202 -31.62 -56.13 -26.10
N SER A 203 -31.41 -56.41 -24.85
CA SER A 203 -30.59 -57.46 -24.27
C SER A 203 -29.71 -58.31 -25.18
N LYS A 204 -28.42 -58.29 -24.96
CA LYS A 204 -27.56 -59.48 -25.08
C LYS A 204 -26.66 -59.63 -23.85
N LYS A 205 -27.04 -60.62 -23.03
CA LYS A 205 -26.18 -61.21 -22.02
C LYS A 205 -24.89 -61.70 -22.63
N LYS A 206 -23.73 -61.30 -22.09
CA LYS A 206 -22.55 -62.14 -22.05
C LYS A 206 -21.65 -61.82 -20.85
N SER A 207 -21.66 -62.79 -20.06
CA SER A 207 -20.80 -63.22 -18.94
C SER A 207 -19.37 -62.65 -18.82
N ARG A 208 -19.07 -62.37 -17.56
CA ARG A 208 -17.89 -62.79 -16.80
C ARG A 208 -16.50 -62.46 -17.35
N LYS A 209 -15.76 -61.57 -16.67
CA LYS A 209 -14.49 -62.04 -16.11
C LYS A 209 -14.08 -61.13 -14.94
N LYS A 210 -13.86 -61.81 -13.83
CA LYS A 210 -13.31 -61.37 -12.58
C LYS A 210 -11.80 -61.18 -12.75
N SER A 211 -11.23 -60.10 -12.31
CA SER A 211 -9.88 -60.12 -11.74
C SER A 211 -9.73 -58.95 -10.78
N ALA A 212 -9.53 -59.36 -9.59
CA ALA A 212 -9.08 -58.54 -8.45
C ALA A 212 -7.57 -58.30 -8.62
N THR A 213 -7.09 -57.19 -8.08
CA THR A 213 -5.84 -57.04 -7.35
C THR A 213 -5.67 -55.54 -7.11
N SER A 214 -5.84 -55.11 -5.89
CA SER A 214 -4.88 -54.95 -4.81
C SER A 214 -4.11 -53.63 -4.85
N SER A 215 -4.35 -52.92 -3.80
CA SER A 215 -3.36 -52.20 -2.93
C SER A 215 -2.51 -51.10 -3.55
N ALA A 216 -2.55 -49.91 -3.02
CA ALA A 216 -1.71 -49.55 -1.89
C ALA A 216 -1.91 -48.10 -1.47
N ASN A 217 -2.38 -47.98 -0.29
CA ASN A 217 -2.29 -46.83 0.57
C ASN A 217 -0.80 -46.47 0.83
N LYS A 218 -0.38 -45.24 0.58
CA LYS A 218 0.89 -44.76 1.13
C LYS A 218 0.80 -43.30 1.54
N LYS A 219 0.52 -43.13 2.83
CA LYS A 219 0.74 -41.94 3.63
C LYS A 219 2.26 -41.79 3.87
N PRO A 220 2.88 -40.63 3.75
CA PRO A 220 4.15 -40.38 4.43
C PRO A 220 3.93 -39.67 5.74
N ALA A 221 4.56 -40.21 6.72
CA ALA A 221 4.59 -39.78 8.09
C ALA A 221 5.44 -38.51 8.29
N SER A 222 5.00 -37.78 9.30
CA SER A 222 5.73 -36.83 10.11
C SER A 222 7.08 -37.41 10.59
N SER A 223 8.16 -36.63 10.48
CA SER A 223 9.32 -36.80 11.31
C SER A 223 9.70 -35.50 12.00
N ASN A 224 9.29 -35.39 13.26
CA ASN A 224 9.95 -34.59 14.27
C ASN A 224 11.42 -35.06 14.41
N ALA A 225 12.34 -34.12 14.43
CA ALA A 225 13.61 -34.31 15.10
C ALA A 225 13.90 -33.07 15.93
N ALA A 226 13.61 -33.20 17.20
CA ALA A 226 14.20 -32.39 18.27
C ALA A 226 15.66 -32.76 18.39
N THR A 227 16.53 -31.76 18.51
CA THR A 227 17.83 -31.96 19.16
C THR A 227 18.12 -30.74 20.02
N SER A 228 18.03 -30.99 21.29
CA SER A 228 18.55 -30.27 22.41
C SER A 228 20.08 -30.31 22.41
N ASN A 229 20.69 -29.23 22.85
CA ASN A 229 21.85 -29.18 23.76
C ASN A 229 22.58 -27.87 23.51
N SER A 230 23.16 -27.19 24.40
CA SER A 230 23.55 -27.37 25.80
C SER A 230 24.17 -26.05 26.25
N ALA A 231 23.95 -25.74 27.47
CA ALA A 231 24.58 -24.69 28.25
C ALA A 231 26.11 -24.74 28.18
N SER A 232 26.73 -23.57 28.23
CA SER A 232 27.99 -23.34 28.98
C SER A 232 28.20 -21.84 29.19
N GLN A 233 27.91 -21.33 30.37
CA GLN A 233 28.78 -20.37 31.05
C GLN A 233 29.90 -21.19 31.72
N PRO A 234 31.11 -20.67 31.96
CA PRO A 234 31.34 -19.67 33.00
C PRO A 234 32.59 -18.77 32.83
N LYS A 235 32.63 -17.82 33.68
CA LYS A 235 33.64 -16.96 34.28
C LYS A 235 33.87 -15.61 33.65
#